data_2aad62679011166a3d1f7e8b7b73084c
#
_entry.id   2aad62679011166a3d1f7e8b7b73084c
#
_cell.length_a   1.000
_cell.length_b   1.000
_cell.length_c   1.000
_cell.angle_alpha   90.00
_cell.angle_beta   90.00
_cell.angle_gamma   90.00
#
_symmetry.space_group_name_H-M   'P 1'
#
loop_
_entity.id
_entity.type
_entity.pdbx_description
1 polymer ?
#
loop_
_entity_poly.entity_id
_entity_poly.type
_entity_poly.pdbx_seq_one_letter_code
_entity_poly.pdbx_strand_id
1 'polypeptide(L)'
;LSKRIHLQIQLISFNQSQVEKFTELLAQQAREIECASEQISELEQSQRVETKKLQKLLQGWEAAKKVGDASKEASMKLEIEDFAGQSFKAVMQEYQLLESAMKWKRDVIEQTGQDEKEFLSQVMKLQKSLEVMKTAKNRLMEANLRLVVSIARKYLHCGLGIEDLIQEGNLGLMRAIDKFDYERGCKLSTYASWWIRQSMSRAIADHSRTIRIPVHMIEKGKRVMKISQQLGMELGRQPTLAEVVERSSMP
;
A
#
# COMPACT_ATOMS: atom_id res chain seq x y z
N LEU A 1 1.44 5.63 -30.78
CA LEU A 1 2.20 5.72 -29.52
C LEU A 1 1.54 4.89 -28.41
N SER A 2 0.25 5.00 -28.20
CA SER A 2 -0.49 4.32 -27.11
C SER A 2 -0.35 2.79 -27.11
N LYS A 3 -0.48 2.11 -28.26
CA LYS A 3 -0.34 0.65 -28.36
C LYS A 3 1.07 0.12 -28.01
N ARG A 4 2.12 0.88 -28.38
CA ARG A 4 3.52 0.53 -28.05
C ARG A 4 3.80 0.69 -26.56
N ILE A 5 3.29 1.75 -25.95
CA ILE A 5 3.40 1.99 -24.51
C ILE A 5 2.64 0.90 -23.74
N HIS A 6 1.44 0.54 -24.17
CA HIS A 6 0.65 -0.54 -23.57
C HIS A 6 1.37 -1.88 -23.59
N LEU A 7 2.00 -2.25 -24.72
CA LEU A 7 2.82 -3.46 -24.83
C LEU A 7 4.06 -3.43 -23.92
N GLN A 8 4.71 -2.27 -23.80
CA GLN A 8 5.86 -2.12 -22.90
C GLN A 8 5.45 -2.20 -21.43
N ILE A 9 4.29 -1.63 -21.05
CA ILE A 9 3.74 -1.73 -19.69
C ILE A 9 3.38 -3.18 -19.35
N GLN A 10 2.84 -3.95 -20.28
CA GLN A 10 2.55 -5.39 -20.07
C GLN A 10 3.81 -6.23 -19.87
N LEU A 11 4.96 -5.81 -20.41
CA LEU A 11 6.25 -6.46 -20.19
C LEU A 11 6.90 -6.13 -18.84
N ILE A 12 6.42 -5.07 -18.18
CA ILE A 12 6.90 -4.69 -16.85
C ILE A 12 6.07 -5.47 -15.81
N SER A 13 6.68 -6.48 -15.20
CA SER A 13 6.10 -7.16 -14.05
C SER A 13 6.13 -6.23 -12.83
N PHE A 14 5.09 -5.45 -12.64
CA PHE A 14 4.96 -4.62 -11.43
C PHE A 14 4.91 -5.49 -10.18
N ASN A 15 5.69 -5.15 -9.18
CA ASN A 15 5.59 -5.76 -7.87
C ASN A 15 4.23 -5.36 -7.27
N GLN A 16 3.56 -6.30 -6.59
CA GLN A 16 2.27 -6.07 -5.95
C GLN A 16 2.24 -4.80 -5.09
N SER A 17 3.30 -4.54 -4.32
CA SER A 17 3.43 -3.31 -3.52
C SER A 17 3.42 -2.03 -4.37
N GLN A 18 3.93 -2.08 -5.60
CA GLN A 18 3.88 -0.94 -6.52
C GLN A 18 2.45 -0.73 -7.06
N VAL A 19 1.76 -1.83 -7.41
CA VAL A 19 0.36 -1.77 -7.86
C VAL A 19 -0.53 -1.19 -6.76
N GLU A 20 -0.36 -1.62 -5.51
CA GLU A 20 -1.10 -1.09 -4.37
C GLU A 20 -0.87 0.41 -4.17
N LYS A 21 0.39 0.87 -4.23
CA LYS A 21 0.73 2.30 -4.14
C LYS A 21 0.13 3.12 -5.28
N PHE A 22 0.22 2.63 -6.53
CA PHE A 22 -0.40 3.31 -7.66
C PHE A 22 -1.91 3.40 -7.51
N THR A 23 -2.55 2.34 -7.05
CA THR A 23 -4.00 2.34 -6.83
C THR A 23 -4.40 3.29 -5.71
N GLU A 24 -3.60 3.40 -4.65
CA GLU A 24 -3.83 4.34 -3.57
C GLU A 24 -3.72 5.80 -4.04
N LEU A 25 -2.73 6.12 -4.86
CA LEU A 25 -2.58 7.43 -5.49
C LEU A 25 -3.77 7.76 -6.40
N LEU A 26 -4.18 6.82 -7.27
CA LEU A 26 -5.33 7.00 -8.15
C LEU A 26 -6.63 7.16 -7.35
N ALA A 27 -6.78 6.41 -6.26
CA ALA A 27 -7.94 6.51 -5.37
C ALA A 27 -7.98 7.85 -4.62
N GLN A 28 -6.80 8.39 -4.26
CA GLN A 28 -6.71 9.72 -3.69
C GLN A 28 -7.15 10.78 -4.70
N GLN A 29 -6.63 10.74 -5.92
CA GLN A 29 -7.02 11.67 -6.99
C GLN A 29 -8.53 11.57 -7.31
N ALA A 30 -9.09 10.37 -7.33
CA ALA A 30 -10.52 10.18 -7.55
C ALA A 30 -11.37 10.82 -6.45
N ARG A 31 -11.01 10.64 -5.18
CA ARG A 31 -11.70 11.29 -4.04
C ARG A 31 -11.63 12.81 -4.10
N GLU A 32 -10.50 13.34 -4.49
CA GLU A 32 -10.32 14.77 -4.66
C GLU A 32 -11.20 15.34 -5.79
N ILE A 33 -11.37 14.58 -6.91
CA ILE A 33 -12.29 14.93 -8.01
C ILE A 33 -13.75 14.88 -7.52
N GLU A 34 -14.15 13.83 -6.80
CA GLU A 34 -15.50 13.70 -6.26
C GLU A 34 -15.80 14.85 -5.29
N CYS A 35 -14.91 15.14 -4.34
CA CYS A 35 -15.05 16.24 -3.41
C CYS A 35 -15.19 17.60 -4.11
N ALA A 36 -14.34 17.86 -5.13
CA ALA A 36 -14.44 19.08 -5.93
C ALA A 36 -15.77 19.17 -6.69
N SER A 37 -16.27 18.03 -7.22
CA SER A 37 -17.53 17.98 -7.94
C SER A 37 -18.73 18.17 -7.02
N GLU A 38 -18.69 17.63 -5.79
CA GLU A 38 -19.69 17.84 -4.75
C GLU A 38 -19.73 19.31 -4.32
N GLN A 39 -18.59 19.92 -4.06
CA GLN A 39 -18.50 21.35 -3.71
C GLN A 39 -19.07 22.25 -4.81
N ILE A 40 -18.77 21.97 -6.08
CA ILE A 40 -19.33 22.68 -7.21
C ILE A 40 -20.85 22.52 -7.23
N SER A 41 -21.37 21.30 -7.04
CA SER A 41 -22.81 21.01 -7.03
C SER A 41 -23.53 21.68 -5.87
N GLU A 42 -22.95 21.69 -4.66
CA GLU A 42 -23.49 22.38 -3.49
C GLU A 42 -23.58 23.90 -3.70
N LEU A 43 -22.55 24.50 -4.27
CA LEU A 43 -22.54 25.92 -4.61
C LEU A 43 -23.60 26.26 -5.67
N GLU A 44 -23.78 25.39 -6.68
CA GLU A 44 -24.82 25.55 -7.69
C GLU A 44 -26.25 25.43 -7.10
N GLN A 45 -26.46 24.55 -6.13
CA GLN A 45 -27.76 24.36 -5.50
C GLN A 45 -28.07 25.43 -4.43
N SER A 46 -27.08 25.84 -3.63
CA SER A 46 -27.28 26.77 -2.53
C SER A 46 -27.66 28.19 -2.99
N GLN A 47 -27.12 28.61 -4.13
CA GLN A 47 -27.25 30.01 -4.55
C GLN A 47 -28.32 30.26 -5.61
N ARG A 48 -28.98 29.23 -6.21
CA ARG A 48 -29.85 29.39 -7.40
C ARG A 48 -29.25 30.27 -8.51
N VAL A 49 -27.95 30.51 -8.43
CA VAL A 49 -27.20 31.43 -9.28
C VAL A 49 -26.55 30.60 -10.38
N GLU A 50 -26.81 30.96 -11.63
CA GLU A 50 -26.06 30.38 -12.74
C GLU A 50 -24.58 30.69 -12.55
N THR A 51 -23.80 29.75 -12.09
CA THR A 51 -22.34 29.86 -11.88
C THR A 51 -21.63 30.48 -13.07
N LYS A 52 -22.14 30.23 -14.27
CA LYS A 52 -21.64 30.85 -15.52
C LYS A 52 -21.83 32.37 -15.57
N LYS A 53 -22.90 32.92 -15.02
CA LYS A 53 -23.12 34.38 -14.97
C LYS A 53 -22.22 35.02 -13.92
N LEU A 54 -22.14 34.44 -12.75
CA LEU A 54 -21.23 34.90 -11.70
C LEU A 54 -19.77 34.90 -12.18
N GLN A 55 -19.36 33.86 -12.87
CA GLN A 55 -18.02 33.74 -13.44
C GLN A 55 -17.71 34.83 -14.45
N LYS A 56 -18.67 35.19 -15.30
CA LYS A 56 -18.51 36.32 -16.27
C LYS A 56 -18.39 37.66 -15.55
N LEU A 57 -19.21 37.90 -14.51
CA LEU A 57 -19.15 39.13 -13.72
C LEU A 57 -17.81 39.27 -12.99
N LEU A 58 -17.32 38.19 -12.39
CA LEU A 58 -16.03 38.18 -11.70
C LEU A 58 -14.84 38.35 -12.64
N GLN A 59 -14.86 37.70 -13.83
CA GLN A 59 -13.86 37.94 -14.87
C GLN A 59 -13.87 39.40 -15.36
N GLY A 60 -15.05 40.00 -15.51
CA GLY A 60 -15.19 41.41 -15.84
C GLY A 60 -14.62 42.34 -14.76
N TRP A 61 -14.85 42.01 -13.50
CA TRP A 61 -14.27 42.76 -12.37
C TRP A 61 -12.73 42.64 -12.32
N GLU A 62 -12.18 41.42 -12.52
CA GLU A 62 -10.72 41.23 -12.59
C GLU A 62 -10.08 42.02 -13.76
N ALA A 63 -10.76 42.06 -14.90
CA ALA A 63 -10.31 42.84 -16.04
C ALA A 63 -10.33 44.35 -15.74
N ALA A 64 -11.40 44.85 -15.11
CA ALA A 64 -11.49 46.25 -14.69
C ALA A 64 -10.41 46.64 -13.66
N LYS A 65 -10.11 45.75 -12.72
CA LYS A 65 -9.06 45.90 -11.72
C LYS A 65 -7.66 45.95 -12.38
N LYS A 66 -7.40 45.11 -13.39
CA LYS A 66 -6.12 45.13 -14.15
C LYS A 66 -5.92 46.42 -14.96
N VAL A 67 -7.01 47.01 -15.44
CA VAL A 67 -6.98 48.28 -16.18
C VAL A 67 -6.91 49.51 -15.26
N GLY A 68 -7.18 49.33 -13.94
CA GLY A 68 -7.14 50.43 -12.96
C GLY A 68 -8.35 51.35 -12.99
N ASP A 69 -9.47 50.94 -13.58
CA ASP A 69 -10.70 51.71 -13.69
C ASP A 69 -11.55 51.57 -12.43
N ALA A 70 -11.26 52.40 -11.40
CA ALA A 70 -11.91 52.36 -10.09
C ALA A 70 -13.44 52.55 -10.14
N SER A 71 -13.96 53.26 -11.16
CA SER A 71 -15.41 53.45 -11.29
C SER A 71 -16.11 52.17 -11.73
N LYS A 72 -15.54 51.46 -12.71
CA LYS A 72 -16.07 50.15 -13.16
C LYS A 72 -15.87 49.06 -12.12
N GLU A 73 -14.77 49.11 -11.37
CA GLU A 73 -14.52 48.18 -10.29
C GLU A 73 -15.59 48.28 -9.18
N ALA A 74 -15.95 49.51 -8.78
CA ALA A 74 -16.98 49.74 -7.77
C ALA A 74 -18.40 49.35 -8.28
N SER A 75 -18.76 49.69 -9.52
CA SER A 75 -20.06 49.29 -10.09
C SER A 75 -20.22 47.79 -10.21
N MET A 76 -19.17 47.07 -10.65
CA MET A 76 -19.18 45.59 -10.73
C MET A 76 -19.22 44.89 -9.36
N LYS A 77 -18.60 45.47 -8.34
CA LYS A 77 -18.74 44.93 -6.96
C LYS A 77 -20.19 44.97 -6.49
N LEU A 78 -20.87 46.09 -6.68
CA LEU A 78 -22.29 46.26 -6.32
C LEU A 78 -23.18 45.28 -7.12
N GLU A 79 -22.90 45.10 -8.40
CA GLU A 79 -23.66 44.19 -9.27
C GLU A 79 -23.46 42.72 -8.85
N ILE A 80 -22.26 42.34 -8.40
CA ILE A 80 -21.95 41.01 -7.86
C ILE A 80 -22.65 40.80 -6.51
N GLU A 81 -22.65 41.80 -5.60
CA GLU A 81 -23.33 41.72 -4.30
C GLU A 81 -24.83 41.61 -4.47
N ASP A 82 -25.44 42.38 -5.37
CA ASP A 82 -26.88 42.35 -5.65
C ASP A 82 -27.27 41.00 -6.31
N PHE A 83 -26.47 40.51 -7.20
CA PHE A 83 -26.70 39.23 -7.87
C PHE A 83 -26.56 38.01 -6.93
N ALA A 84 -25.58 38.02 -6.06
CA ALA A 84 -25.30 36.91 -5.13
C ALA A 84 -26.09 37.00 -3.81
N GLY A 85 -26.61 38.19 -3.46
CA GLY A 85 -27.29 38.42 -2.17
C GLY A 85 -26.37 38.32 -0.93
N GLN A 86 -25.07 38.34 -1.16
CA GLN A 86 -24.01 38.21 -0.15
C GLN A 86 -22.93 39.28 -0.32
N SER A 87 -22.11 39.49 0.75
CA SER A 87 -21.01 40.45 0.66
C SER A 87 -19.97 40.01 -0.38
N PHE A 88 -19.41 40.96 -1.13
CA PHE A 88 -18.39 40.70 -2.14
C PHE A 88 -17.22 39.83 -1.64
N LYS A 89 -16.82 40.04 -0.38
CA LYS A 89 -15.73 39.26 0.22
C LYS A 89 -16.08 37.75 0.36
N ALA A 90 -17.31 37.43 0.74
CA ALA A 90 -17.78 36.06 0.85
C ALA A 90 -17.86 35.40 -0.53
N VAL A 91 -18.44 36.10 -1.51
CA VAL A 91 -18.50 35.64 -2.90
C VAL A 91 -17.13 35.38 -3.50
N MET A 92 -16.16 36.24 -3.21
CA MET A 92 -14.77 36.06 -3.68
C MET A 92 -14.09 34.86 -3.06
N GLN A 93 -14.31 34.58 -1.80
CA GLN A 93 -13.77 33.37 -1.15
C GLN A 93 -14.34 32.10 -1.77
N GLU A 94 -15.64 32.03 -1.96
CA GLU A 94 -16.34 30.92 -2.61
C GLU A 94 -15.87 30.74 -4.05
N TYR A 95 -15.71 31.83 -4.80
CA TYR A 95 -15.23 31.77 -6.18
C TYR A 95 -13.78 31.28 -6.29
N GLN A 96 -12.90 31.70 -5.38
CA GLN A 96 -11.53 31.23 -5.37
C GLN A 96 -11.44 29.72 -5.08
N LEU A 97 -12.29 29.20 -4.18
CA LEU A 97 -12.41 27.76 -3.93
C LEU A 97 -12.91 27.03 -5.19
N LEU A 98 -13.96 27.55 -5.83
CA LEU A 98 -14.52 26.98 -7.04
C LEU A 98 -13.50 26.98 -8.21
N GLU A 99 -12.78 28.09 -8.40
CA GLU A 99 -11.76 28.20 -9.43
C GLU A 99 -10.60 27.23 -9.21
N SER A 100 -10.15 27.10 -7.97
CA SER A 100 -9.11 26.14 -7.61
C SER A 100 -9.56 24.71 -7.85
N ALA A 101 -10.79 24.36 -7.49
CA ALA A 101 -11.38 23.03 -7.73
C ALA A 101 -11.53 22.73 -9.23
N MET A 102 -12.02 23.72 -10.02
CA MET A 102 -12.15 23.58 -11.47
C MET A 102 -10.80 23.48 -12.18
N LYS A 103 -9.79 24.24 -11.73
CA LYS A 103 -8.43 24.17 -12.27
C LYS A 103 -7.83 22.81 -12.01
N TRP A 104 -7.90 22.37 -10.76
CA TRP A 104 -7.38 21.06 -10.36
C TRP A 104 -8.05 19.91 -11.15
N LYS A 105 -9.38 19.94 -11.28
CA LYS A 105 -10.14 18.98 -12.09
C LYS A 105 -9.67 18.96 -13.54
N ARG A 106 -9.41 20.12 -14.14
CA ARG A 106 -8.86 20.23 -15.51
C ARG A 106 -7.47 19.63 -15.61
N ASP A 107 -6.60 19.95 -14.66
CA ASP A 107 -5.22 19.46 -14.64
C ASP A 107 -5.17 17.92 -14.57
N VAL A 108 -6.05 17.29 -13.77
CA VAL A 108 -6.16 15.83 -13.69
C VAL A 108 -6.68 15.23 -14.99
N ILE A 109 -7.71 15.81 -15.60
CA ILE A 109 -8.25 15.36 -16.90
C ILE A 109 -7.18 15.48 -17.99
N GLU A 110 -6.42 16.58 -18.02
CA GLU A 110 -5.35 16.79 -18.98
C GLU A 110 -4.20 15.78 -18.78
N GLN A 111 -3.83 15.49 -17.54
CA GLN A 111 -2.79 14.49 -17.22
C GLN A 111 -3.23 13.05 -17.53
N THR A 112 -4.48 12.71 -17.27
CA THR A 112 -5.00 11.36 -17.52
C THR A 112 -5.45 11.15 -18.96
N GLY A 113 -5.80 12.21 -19.67
CA GLY A 113 -6.33 12.16 -21.04
C GLY A 113 -7.69 11.47 -21.15
N GLN A 114 -8.42 11.33 -20.03
CA GLN A 114 -9.71 10.64 -19.95
C GLN A 114 -10.80 11.57 -19.42
N ASP A 115 -12.04 11.26 -19.77
CA ASP A 115 -13.19 11.96 -19.20
C ASP A 115 -13.35 11.58 -17.71
N GLU A 116 -13.81 12.52 -16.89
CA GLU A 116 -13.99 12.36 -15.44
C GLU A 116 -14.77 11.09 -15.08
N LYS A 117 -15.92 10.89 -15.71
CA LYS A 117 -16.77 9.73 -15.43
C LYS A 117 -16.10 8.41 -15.79
N GLU A 118 -15.32 8.39 -16.85
CA GLU A 118 -14.58 7.22 -17.27
C GLU A 118 -13.45 6.92 -16.30
N PHE A 119 -12.69 7.95 -15.89
CA PHE A 119 -11.62 7.82 -14.90
C PHE A 119 -12.15 7.28 -13.55
N LEU A 120 -13.21 7.91 -13.00
CA LEU A 120 -13.83 7.43 -11.75
C LEU A 120 -14.32 5.99 -11.85
N SER A 121 -14.99 5.64 -12.95
CA SER A 121 -15.43 4.26 -13.20
C SER A 121 -14.28 3.26 -13.23
N GLN A 122 -13.15 3.61 -13.83
CA GLN A 122 -11.97 2.74 -13.89
C GLN A 122 -11.31 2.59 -12.52
N VAL A 123 -11.17 3.69 -11.76
CA VAL A 123 -10.64 3.64 -10.38
C VAL A 123 -11.52 2.79 -9.48
N MET A 124 -12.84 2.94 -9.55
CA MET A 124 -13.78 2.10 -8.77
C MET A 124 -13.65 0.61 -9.13
N LYS A 125 -13.52 0.28 -10.42
CA LYS A 125 -13.31 -1.12 -10.86
C LYS A 125 -11.99 -1.68 -10.32
N LEU A 126 -10.94 -0.88 -10.36
CA LEU A 126 -9.63 -1.26 -9.85
C LEU A 126 -9.66 -1.50 -8.33
N GLN A 127 -10.26 -0.60 -7.56
CA GLN A 127 -10.45 -0.74 -6.11
C GLN A 127 -11.23 -2.02 -5.78
N LYS A 128 -12.34 -2.25 -6.46
CA LYS A 128 -13.16 -3.47 -6.27
C LYS A 128 -12.36 -4.74 -6.56
N SER A 129 -11.55 -4.74 -7.61
CA SER A 129 -10.70 -5.88 -7.96
C SER A 129 -9.65 -6.16 -6.90
N LEU A 130 -9.03 -5.11 -6.33
CA LEU A 130 -8.07 -5.25 -5.23
C LEU A 130 -8.72 -5.76 -3.94
N GLU A 131 -9.92 -5.30 -3.64
CA GLU A 131 -10.68 -5.77 -2.47
C GLU A 131 -11.03 -7.26 -2.60
N VAL A 132 -11.48 -7.69 -3.78
CA VAL A 132 -11.75 -9.11 -4.06
C VAL A 132 -10.47 -9.93 -3.92
N MET A 133 -9.35 -9.45 -4.46
CA MET A 133 -8.04 -10.12 -4.32
C MET A 133 -7.62 -10.24 -2.85
N LYS A 134 -7.72 -9.15 -2.08
CA LYS A 134 -7.39 -9.12 -0.64
C LYS A 134 -8.26 -10.10 0.16
N THR A 135 -9.56 -10.11 -0.14
CA THR A 135 -10.50 -11.05 0.50
C THR A 135 -10.17 -12.51 0.16
N ALA A 136 -9.83 -12.80 -1.09
CA ALA A 136 -9.44 -14.14 -1.52
C ALA A 136 -8.13 -14.59 -0.83
N LYS A 137 -7.12 -13.71 -0.70
CA LYS A 137 -5.88 -13.99 0.03
C LYS A 137 -6.14 -14.27 1.51
N ASN A 138 -6.99 -13.47 2.16
CA ASN A 138 -7.34 -13.68 3.56
C ASN A 138 -8.03 -15.03 3.78
N ARG A 139 -8.99 -15.40 2.93
CA ARG A 139 -9.63 -16.73 2.98
C ARG A 139 -8.64 -17.86 2.79
N LEU A 140 -7.70 -17.68 1.85
CA LEU A 140 -6.65 -18.68 1.62
C LEU A 140 -5.72 -18.82 2.83
N MET A 141 -5.39 -17.71 3.50
CA MET A 141 -4.60 -17.69 4.72
C MET A 141 -5.34 -18.42 5.87
N GLU A 142 -6.58 -18.04 6.13
CA GLU A 142 -7.41 -18.64 7.20
C GLU A 142 -7.56 -20.16 7.03
N ALA A 143 -7.81 -20.64 5.82
CA ALA A 143 -7.93 -22.06 5.50
C ALA A 143 -6.62 -22.84 5.77
N ASN A 144 -5.46 -22.16 5.82
CA ASN A 144 -4.15 -22.80 5.99
C ASN A 144 -3.50 -22.54 7.36
N LEU A 145 -4.17 -21.89 8.31
CA LEU A 145 -3.63 -21.66 9.67
C LEU A 145 -3.27 -22.96 10.41
N ARG A 146 -4.00 -24.05 10.16
CA ARG A 146 -3.70 -25.37 10.74
C ARG A 146 -2.31 -25.89 10.32
N LEU A 147 -1.85 -25.55 9.12
CA LEU A 147 -0.51 -25.90 8.66
C LEU A 147 0.56 -25.22 9.53
N VAL A 148 0.37 -23.94 9.86
CA VAL A 148 1.28 -23.18 10.73
C VAL A 148 1.38 -23.83 12.10
N VAL A 149 0.23 -24.16 12.73
CA VAL A 149 0.21 -24.83 14.05
C VAL A 149 0.93 -26.17 14.00
N SER A 150 0.74 -26.98 12.95
CA SER A 150 1.40 -28.27 12.79
C SER A 150 2.92 -28.17 12.70
N ILE A 151 3.43 -27.08 12.08
CA ILE A 151 4.85 -26.82 11.98
C ILE A 151 5.39 -26.24 13.30
N ALA A 152 4.68 -25.29 13.95
CA ALA A 152 5.08 -24.66 15.19
C ALA A 152 5.30 -25.69 16.32
N ARG A 153 4.47 -26.73 16.38
CA ARG A 153 4.64 -27.83 17.35
C ARG A 153 6.02 -28.50 17.32
N LYS A 154 6.72 -28.47 16.19
CA LYS A 154 8.07 -29.03 16.04
C LYS A 154 9.16 -28.13 16.63
N TYR A 155 8.83 -26.89 16.96
CA TYR A 155 9.73 -25.89 17.53
C TYR A 155 9.43 -25.59 19.00
N LEU A 156 8.58 -26.40 19.64
CA LEU A 156 8.37 -26.36 21.09
C LEU A 156 9.72 -26.49 21.80
N HIS A 157 9.90 -25.76 22.90
CA HIS A 157 11.12 -25.74 23.70
C HIS A 157 12.36 -25.08 23.05
N CYS A 158 12.18 -24.35 21.97
CA CYS A 158 13.28 -23.59 21.32
C CYS A 158 13.50 -22.19 21.92
N GLY A 159 12.91 -21.86 23.07
CA GLY A 159 13.11 -20.59 23.78
C GLY A 159 12.08 -19.49 23.43
N LEU A 160 11.07 -19.79 22.59
CA LEU A 160 9.92 -18.93 22.32
C LEU A 160 8.61 -19.64 22.73
N GLY A 161 7.61 -18.85 23.15
CA GLY A 161 6.25 -19.33 23.40
C GLY A 161 5.61 -19.88 22.10
N ILE A 162 4.70 -20.84 22.27
CA ILE A 162 3.99 -21.43 21.11
C ILE A 162 3.18 -20.37 20.35
N GLU A 163 2.64 -19.39 21.05
CA GLU A 163 1.84 -18.31 20.47
C GLU A 163 2.69 -17.41 19.59
N ASP A 164 3.88 -17.04 20.06
CA ASP A 164 4.83 -16.24 19.28
C ASP A 164 5.31 -17.00 18.03
N LEU A 165 5.58 -18.29 18.19
CA LEU A 165 5.94 -19.14 17.04
C LEU A 165 4.81 -19.23 16.01
N ILE A 166 3.55 -19.31 16.45
CA ILE A 166 2.40 -19.31 15.55
C ILE A 166 2.30 -17.96 14.82
N GLN A 167 2.45 -16.83 15.53
CA GLN A 167 2.39 -15.51 14.90
C GLN A 167 3.51 -15.32 13.87
N GLU A 168 4.74 -15.68 14.21
CA GLU A 168 5.86 -15.64 13.26
C GLU A 168 5.64 -16.57 12.06
N GLY A 169 5.04 -17.74 12.31
CA GLY A 169 4.63 -18.66 11.25
C GLY A 169 3.53 -18.10 10.35
N ASN A 170 2.57 -17.39 10.92
CA ASN A 170 1.52 -16.70 10.16
C ASN A 170 2.12 -15.62 9.25
N LEU A 171 3.10 -14.85 9.73
CA LEU A 171 3.84 -13.90 8.89
C LEU A 171 4.57 -14.61 7.73
N GLY A 172 5.13 -15.80 8.01
CA GLY A 172 5.73 -16.65 6.97
C GLY A 172 4.69 -17.14 5.95
N LEU A 173 3.52 -17.55 6.39
CA LEU A 173 2.41 -17.97 5.53
C LEU A 173 1.90 -16.82 4.65
N MET A 174 1.75 -15.61 5.21
CA MET A 174 1.35 -14.43 4.45
C MET A 174 2.33 -14.13 3.30
N ARG A 175 3.64 -14.14 3.59
CA ARG A 175 4.68 -13.97 2.57
C ARG A 175 4.65 -15.06 1.49
N ALA A 176 4.31 -16.29 1.89
CA ALA A 176 4.15 -17.39 0.95
C ALA A 176 2.97 -17.16 0.02
N ILE A 177 1.80 -16.79 0.55
CA ILE A 177 0.58 -16.53 -0.25
C ILE A 177 0.79 -15.39 -1.24
N ASP A 178 1.49 -14.33 -0.82
CA ASP A 178 1.76 -13.18 -1.68
C ASP A 178 2.63 -13.52 -2.91
N LYS A 179 3.51 -14.51 -2.76
CA LYS A 179 4.45 -14.94 -3.81
C LYS A 179 4.08 -16.26 -4.47
N PHE A 180 2.96 -16.85 -4.05
CA PHE A 180 2.54 -18.14 -4.56
C PHE A 180 1.97 -18.03 -5.98
N ASP A 181 2.51 -18.84 -6.85
CA ASP A 181 2.08 -18.96 -8.23
C ASP A 181 1.56 -20.39 -8.48
N TYR A 182 0.26 -20.49 -8.66
CA TYR A 182 -0.41 -21.79 -8.89
C TYR A 182 -0.10 -22.40 -10.26
N GLU A 183 0.28 -21.58 -11.25
CA GLU A 183 0.59 -22.03 -12.61
C GLU A 183 1.83 -22.93 -12.64
N ARG A 184 2.71 -22.79 -11.65
CA ARG A 184 3.89 -23.66 -11.48
C ARG A 184 3.57 -25.09 -11.07
N GLY A 185 2.31 -25.45 -10.84
CA GLY A 185 1.87 -26.81 -10.57
C GLY A 185 2.27 -27.37 -9.19
N CYS A 186 2.86 -26.60 -8.30
CA CYS A 186 3.20 -27.05 -6.95
C CYS A 186 2.06 -26.79 -5.95
N LYS A 187 1.92 -27.68 -4.95
CA LYS A 187 0.94 -27.47 -3.86
C LYS A 187 1.34 -26.31 -2.98
N LEU A 188 0.37 -25.47 -2.59
CA LEU A 188 0.60 -24.35 -1.65
C LEU A 188 1.29 -24.83 -0.37
N SER A 189 0.88 -25.95 0.21
CA SER A 189 1.46 -26.49 1.44
C SER A 189 2.97 -26.75 1.32
N THR A 190 3.44 -27.23 0.18
CA THR A 190 4.86 -27.49 -0.08
C THR A 190 5.65 -26.18 -0.08
N TYR A 191 5.16 -25.19 -0.80
CA TYR A 191 5.79 -23.86 -0.90
C TYR A 191 5.73 -23.10 0.43
N ALA A 192 4.56 -23.03 1.05
CA ALA A 192 4.34 -22.32 2.29
C ALA A 192 5.15 -22.91 3.47
N SER A 193 5.30 -24.23 3.53
CA SER A 193 6.09 -24.90 4.58
C SER A 193 7.52 -24.41 4.67
N TRP A 194 8.12 -24.01 3.56
CA TRP A 194 9.47 -23.45 3.55
C TRP A 194 9.50 -22.05 4.18
N TRP A 195 8.57 -21.18 3.79
CA TRP A 195 8.48 -19.82 4.32
C TRP A 195 8.11 -19.78 5.80
N ILE A 196 7.19 -20.64 6.22
CA ILE A 196 6.78 -20.78 7.63
C ILE A 196 7.99 -21.18 8.48
N ARG A 197 8.72 -22.24 8.07
CA ARG A 197 9.93 -22.70 8.78
C ARG A 197 11.02 -21.64 8.82
N GLN A 198 11.23 -20.92 7.73
CA GLN A 198 12.21 -19.85 7.64
C GLN A 198 11.88 -18.70 8.62
N SER A 199 10.61 -18.28 8.65
CA SER A 199 10.16 -17.22 9.57
C SER A 199 10.33 -17.64 11.03
N MET A 200 9.84 -18.82 11.41
CA MET A 200 9.98 -19.35 12.77
C MET A 200 11.45 -19.51 13.20
N SER A 201 12.29 -20.08 12.33
CA SER A 201 13.71 -20.28 12.63
C SER A 201 14.45 -18.96 12.84
N ARG A 202 14.09 -17.94 12.04
CA ARG A 202 14.64 -16.60 12.19
C ARG A 202 14.18 -15.93 13.47
N ALA A 203 12.90 -16.02 13.81
CA ALA A 203 12.35 -15.49 15.07
C ALA A 203 13.02 -16.13 16.30
N ILE A 204 13.23 -17.45 16.28
CA ILE A 204 13.96 -18.14 17.33
C ILE A 204 15.39 -17.60 17.45
N ALA A 205 16.08 -17.41 16.34
CA ALA A 205 17.45 -16.89 16.36
C ALA A 205 17.51 -15.45 16.92
N ASP A 206 16.49 -14.64 16.61
CA ASP A 206 16.48 -13.21 16.98
C ASP A 206 15.95 -12.98 18.41
N HIS A 207 15.01 -13.81 18.91
CA HIS A 207 14.25 -13.51 20.14
C HIS A 207 14.31 -14.59 21.23
N SER A 208 14.91 -15.77 20.98
CA SER A 208 14.96 -16.83 21.99
C SER A 208 15.90 -16.57 23.16
N ARG A 209 16.78 -15.58 23.06
CA ARG A 209 17.80 -15.28 24.09
C ARG A 209 17.68 -13.85 24.59
N THR A 210 17.82 -13.66 25.90
CA THR A 210 17.85 -12.33 26.54
C THR A 210 18.97 -11.45 25.98
N ILE A 211 20.15 -12.05 25.73
CA ILE A 211 21.26 -11.38 25.03
C ILE A 211 21.27 -11.91 23.60
N ARG A 212 21.00 -11.04 22.63
CA ARG A 212 20.96 -11.40 21.22
C ARG A 212 22.33 -11.88 20.71
N ILE A 213 22.34 -13.04 20.08
CA ILE A 213 23.54 -13.58 19.42
C ILE A 213 23.34 -13.52 17.90
N PRO A 214 24.36 -13.09 17.13
CA PRO A 214 24.27 -13.09 15.68
C PRO A 214 23.96 -14.48 15.09
N VAL A 215 23.14 -14.53 14.03
CA VAL A 215 22.64 -15.80 13.46
C VAL A 215 23.77 -16.74 13.05
N HIS A 216 24.87 -16.22 12.46
CA HIS A 216 26.01 -17.05 12.07
C HIS A 216 26.71 -17.74 13.24
N MET A 217 26.67 -17.15 14.44
CA MET A 217 27.23 -17.78 15.65
C MET A 217 26.31 -18.89 16.17
N ILE A 218 24.99 -18.71 16.03
CA ILE A 218 24.03 -19.77 16.37
C ILE A 218 24.19 -20.96 15.42
N GLU A 219 24.41 -20.72 14.13
CA GLU A 219 24.65 -21.76 13.14
C GLU A 219 25.96 -22.51 13.40
N LYS A 220 27.03 -21.79 13.74
CA LYS A 220 28.29 -22.42 14.17
C LYS A 220 28.08 -23.30 15.39
N GLY A 221 27.39 -22.80 16.42
CA GLY A 221 27.07 -23.58 17.63
C GLY A 221 26.27 -24.84 17.33
N LYS A 222 25.24 -24.76 16.47
CA LYS A 222 24.47 -25.94 16.03
C LYS A 222 25.35 -26.96 15.30
N ARG A 223 26.27 -26.49 14.45
CA ARG A 223 27.21 -27.38 13.74
C ARG A 223 28.12 -28.12 14.73
N VAL A 224 28.70 -27.38 15.68
CA VAL A 224 29.55 -27.99 16.74
C VAL A 224 28.77 -29.03 17.56
N MET A 225 27.55 -28.69 18.00
CA MET A 225 26.68 -29.64 18.72
C MET A 225 26.42 -30.91 17.90
N LYS A 226 26.10 -30.77 16.62
CA LYS A 226 25.84 -31.90 15.71
C LYS A 226 27.07 -32.82 15.59
N ILE A 227 28.26 -32.22 15.40
CA ILE A 227 29.51 -32.94 15.30
C ILE A 227 29.82 -33.67 16.61
N SER A 228 29.68 -32.99 17.76
CA SER A 228 29.86 -33.60 19.09
C SER A 228 28.91 -34.77 19.32
N GLN A 229 27.67 -34.66 18.90
CA GLN A 229 26.68 -35.72 19.01
C GLN A 229 27.02 -36.94 18.14
N GLN A 230 27.49 -36.69 16.88
CA GLN A 230 27.94 -37.76 16.00
C GLN A 230 29.19 -38.49 16.53
N LEU A 231 30.18 -37.73 16.97
CA LEU A 231 31.36 -38.31 17.63
C LEU A 231 31.04 -39.09 18.89
N GLY A 232 30.10 -38.61 19.69
CA GLY A 232 29.65 -39.34 20.87
C GLY A 232 29.02 -40.68 20.53
N MET A 233 28.26 -40.77 19.43
CA MET A 233 27.70 -42.04 18.93
C MET A 233 28.78 -42.96 18.38
N GLU A 234 29.79 -42.44 17.68
CA GLU A 234 30.92 -43.22 17.10
C GLU A 234 31.84 -43.75 18.22
N LEU A 235 32.14 -42.95 19.22
CA LEU A 235 33.08 -43.28 20.28
C LEU A 235 32.46 -44.00 21.46
N GLY A 236 31.11 -44.03 21.58
CA GLY A 236 30.44 -44.59 22.73
C GLY A 236 30.65 -43.80 24.05
N ARG A 237 31.27 -42.61 23.99
CA ARG A 237 31.56 -41.69 25.08
C ARG A 237 31.42 -40.25 24.67
N GLN A 238 31.39 -39.34 25.63
CA GLN A 238 31.43 -37.91 25.30
C GLN A 238 32.79 -37.58 24.66
N PRO A 239 32.79 -36.89 23.49
CA PRO A 239 34.00 -36.46 22.81
C PRO A 239 34.69 -35.33 23.58
N THR A 240 36.02 -35.31 23.53
CA THR A 240 36.82 -34.20 24.07
C THR A 240 36.75 -32.99 23.15
N LEU A 241 37.08 -31.82 23.67
CA LEU A 241 37.08 -30.58 22.89
C LEU A 241 38.06 -30.70 21.69
N ALA A 242 39.23 -31.31 21.89
CA ALA A 242 40.22 -31.50 20.82
C ALA A 242 39.67 -32.35 19.67
N GLU A 243 38.98 -33.45 19.96
CA GLU A 243 38.37 -34.32 18.95
C GLU A 243 37.26 -33.59 18.17
N VAL A 244 36.48 -32.72 18.81
CA VAL A 244 35.46 -31.92 18.16
C VAL A 244 36.10 -30.84 17.26
N VAL A 245 37.16 -30.20 17.72
CA VAL A 245 37.90 -29.17 16.94
C VAL A 245 38.52 -29.83 15.71
N GLU A 246 39.20 -30.97 15.86
CA GLU A 246 39.80 -31.69 14.76
C GLU A 246 38.78 -32.08 13.68
N ARG A 247 37.61 -32.60 14.09
CA ARG A 247 36.53 -33.00 13.18
C ARG A 247 35.78 -31.82 12.55
N SER A 248 35.70 -30.70 13.27
CA SER A 248 34.94 -29.54 12.79
C SER A 248 35.70 -28.69 11.75
N SER A 249 37.02 -28.79 11.68
CA SER A 249 37.90 -27.93 10.86
C SER A 249 37.61 -26.42 11.07
N MET A 250 37.11 -26.05 12.24
CA MET A 250 36.84 -24.66 12.58
C MET A 250 37.98 -24.07 13.39
N PRO A 251 38.33 -22.78 13.08
CA PRO A 251 39.35 -22.10 13.86
C PRO A 251 38.88 -21.81 15.27
#